data_f7fb66f83b7250f83e2550e4ab57fe54
#
_entry.id   f7fb66f83b7250f83e2550e4ab57fe54
#
_cell.length_a   1.000
_cell.length_b   1.000
_cell.length_c   1.000
_cell.angle_alpha   90.00
_cell.angle_beta   90.00
_cell.angle_gamma   90.00
#
_symmetry.space_group_name_H-M   'P 1'
#
loop_
_entity.id
_entity.type
_entity.pdbx_description
1 polymer ?
#
loop_
_entity_poly.entity_id
_entity_poly.type
_entity_poly.pdbx_seq_one_letter_code
_entity_poly.pdbx_strand_id
1 'polypeptide(L)'
;MKKADLDLYTDYLLSTFGAATATGLSAMVNGDVSHDQITRFLSAQEYTSKDLWQQVKPTVRSIEHDDGVLIFDDTIQEKAWTDESELMCWHFDHCSGRTVKGINLLNALYYCNGASIPVAFELVKKPIQYSDLATKKLKRKSDKTKNEMMREMIQTCIQNALKFRFVLMDSWFSSEENFEFITDKGRHFIAALKDNRLIALSEEDRKKKR
;
A
#
# COMPACT_ATOMS: atom_id res chain seq x y z
N MET A 1 30.90 -17.90 -9.99
CA MET A 1 29.97 -17.63 -8.89
C MET A 1 28.78 -16.85 -9.47
N LYS A 2 27.56 -17.36 -9.34
CA LYS A 2 26.36 -16.65 -9.82
C LYS A 2 26.18 -15.34 -9.05
N LYS A 3 25.55 -14.36 -9.65
CA LYS A 3 25.24 -13.07 -9.04
C LYS A 3 23.82 -13.12 -8.50
N ALA A 4 23.55 -12.54 -7.32
CA ALA A 4 22.19 -12.31 -6.86
C ALA A 4 21.53 -11.25 -7.78
N ASP A 5 20.37 -11.58 -8.31
CA ASP A 5 19.55 -10.69 -9.14
C ASP A 5 18.07 -10.81 -8.77
N LEU A 6 17.26 -9.94 -9.37
CA LEU A 6 15.83 -9.86 -9.05
C LEU A 6 15.06 -11.12 -9.46
N ASP A 7 15.41 -11.70 -10.61
CA ASP A 7 14.74 -12.89 -11.15
C ASP A 7 14.97 -14.08 -10.22
N LEU A 8 16.23 -14.33 -9.83
CA LEU A 8 16.56 -15.38 -8.88
C LEU A 8 15.85 -15.19 -7.54
N TYR A 9 15.78 -13.96 -7.04
CA TYR A 9 15.09 -13.69 -5.77
C TYR A 9 13.57 -13.86 -5.90
N THR A 10 13.00 -13.47 -7.02
CA THR A 10 11.57 -13.67 -7.31
C THR A 10 11.22 -15.16 -7.41
N ASP A 11 12.02 -15.95 -8.12
CA ASP A 11 11.85 -17.40 -8.21
C ASP A 11 11.91 -18.06 -6.83
N TYR A 12 12.83 -17.60 -5.98
CA TYR A 12 12.90 -18.06 -4.58
C TYR A 12 11.62 -17.72 -3.81
N LEU A 13 11.11 -16.49 -3.91
CA LEU A 13 9.87 -16.09 -3.22
C LEU A 13 8.68 -16.94 -3.68
N LEU A 14 8.58 -17.25 -4.96
CA LEU A 14 7.51 -18.08 -5.54
C LEU A 14 7.63 -19.56 -5.13
N SER A 15 8.85 -20.04 -4.87
CA SER A 15 9.14 -21.45 -4.55
C SER A 15 9.17 -21.75 -3.05
N THR A 16 9.19 -20.72 -2.21
CA THR A 16 9.34 -20.88 -0.75
C THR A 16 7.97 -20.92 -0.05
N PHE A 17 7.72 -21.98 0.73
CA PHE A 17 6.51 -22.13 1.56
C PHE A 17 6.69 -21.66 3.01
N GLY A 18 7.87 -21.23 3.39
CA GLY A 18 8.23 -20.80 4.74
C GLY A 18 8.73 -19.36 4.78
N ALA A 19 9.53 -19.04 5.80
CA ALA A 19 10.14 -17.73 5.91
C ALA A 19 11.17 -17.50 4.79
N ALA A 20 10.97 -16.48 3.97
CA ALA A 20 11.92 -16.07 2.94
C ALA A 20 13.12 -15.36 3.59
N THR A 21 14.29 -15.99 3.56
CA THR A 21 15.53 -15.48 4.16
C THR A 21 16.70 -15.55 3.19
N ALA A 22 17.69 -14.68 3.34
CA ALA A 22 18.91 -14.72 2.53
C ALA A 22 19.66 -16.05 2.69
N THR A 23 19.67 -16.60 3.92
CA THR A 23 20.27 -17.91 4.20
C THR A 23 19.51 -19.04 3.50
N GLY A 24 18.16 -18.96 3.50
CA GLY A 24 17.32 -19.96 2.81
C GLY A 24 17.56 -19.97 1.30
N LEU A 25 17.63 -18.78 0.66
CA LEU A 25 17.98 -18.72 -0.76
C LEU A 25 19.38 -19.27 -1.02
N SER A 26 20.38 -18.88 -0.22
CA SER A 26 21.74 -19.41 -0.36
C SER A 26 21.79 -20.94 -0.28
N ALA A 27 21.06 -21.54 0.67
CA ALA A 27 20.94 -22.98 0.79
C ALA A 27 20.24 -23.62 -0.41
N MET A 28 19.17 -23.02 -0.92
CA MET A 28 18.41 -23.51 -2.09
C MET A 28 19.27 -23.58 -3.37
N VAL A 29 20.20 -22.63 -3.53
CA VAL A 29 21.15 -22.62 -4.67
C VAL A 29 22.50 -23.28 -4.34
N ASN A 30 22.55 -24.14 -3.33
CA ASN A 30 23.75 -24.88 -2.91
C ASN A 30 24.99 -23.99 -2.62
N GLY A 31 24.76 -22.76 -2.17
CA GLY A 31 25.81 -21.79 -1.87
C GLY A 31 26.42 -21.08 -3.09
N ASP A 32 25.90 -21.30 -4.29
CA ASP A 32 26.34 -20.60 -5.52
C ASP A 32 26.27 -19.07 -5.37
N VAL A 33 25.30 -18.61 -4.58
CA VAL A 33 25.16 -17.21 -4.15
C VAL A 33 25.15 -17.18 -2.62
N SER A 34 26.09 -16.47 -2.01
CA SER A 34 26.17 -16.40 -0.55
C SER A 34 25.06 -15.52 0.04
N HIS A 35 24.69 -15.78 1.30
CA HIS A 35 23.69 -14.98 2.01
C HIS A 35 24.11 -13.48 2.11
N ASP A 36 25.41 -13.20 2.22
CA ASP A 36 25.92 -11.82 2.21
C ASP A 36 25.71 -11.11 0.87
N GLN A 37 25.87 -11.84 -0.25
CA GLN A 37 25.59 -11.28 -1.58
C GLN A 37 24.11 -10.97 -1.74
N ILE A 38 23.23 -11.86 -1.27
CA ILE A 38 21.79 -11.67 -1.30
C ILE A 38 21.39 -10.47 -0.43
N THR A 39 21.92 -10.40 0.80
CA THR A 39 21.64 -9.27 1.70
C THR A 39 22.09 -7.94 1.11
N ARG A 40 23.31 -7.89 0.51
CA ARG A 40 23.80 -6.69 -0.17
C ARG A 40 22.97 -6.33 -1.40
N PHE A 41 22.54 -7.32 -2.18
CA PHE A 41 21.65 -7.10 -3.30
C PHE A 41 20.34 -6.46 -2.84
N LEU A 42 19.68 -7.01 -1.81
CA LEU A 42 18.42 -6.49 -1.31
C LEU A 42 18.57 -5.09 -0.68
N SER A 43 19.65 -4.83 0.05
CA SER A 43 19.88 -3.53 0.69
C SER A 43 20.30 -2.42 -0.27
N ALA A 44 20.79 -2.78 -1.46
CA ALA A 44 21.21 -1.81 -2.48
C ALA A 44 20.05 -1.33 -3.37
N GLN A 45 18.86 -1.88 -3.21
CA GLN A 45 17.70 -1.56 -4.04
C GLN A 45 16.75 -0.62 -3.30
N GLU A 46 16.35 0.45 -3.97
CA GLU A 46 15.32 1.38 -3.49
C GLU A 46 14.20 1.42 -4.51
N TYR A 47 13.40 0.34 -4.53
CA TYR A 47 12.26 0.26 -5.44
C TYR A 47 11.11 1.17 -4.97
N THR A 48 10.52 1.85 -5.93
CA THR A 48 9.42 2.78 -5.74
C THR A 48 8.17 2.32 -6.48
N SER A 49 7.06 2.96 -6.22
CA SER A 49 5.82 2.78 -6.99
C SER A 49 6.01 3.03 -8.50
N LYS A 50 6.95 3.90 -8.89
CA LYS A 50 7.31 4.13 -10.29
C LYS A 50 7.95 2.91 -10.94
N ASP A 51 8.83 2.21 -10.21
CA ASP A 51 9.50 1.00 -10.71
C ASP A 51 8.48 -0.13 -10.87
N LEU A 52 7.57 -0.29 -9.90
CA LEU A 52 6.45 -1.21 -10.02
C LEU A 52 5.63 -0.91 -11.28
N TRP A 53 5.23 0.36 -11.48
CA TRP A 53 4.46 0.75 -12.65
C TRP A 53 5.18 0.41 -13.97
N GLN A 54 6.48 0.64 -14.06
CA GLN A 54 7.26 0.31 -15.26
C GLN A 54 7.21 -1.18 -15.59
N GLN A 55 7.26 -2.04 -14.58
CA GLN A 55 7.19 -3.50 -14.75
C GLN A 55 5.81 -3.97 -15.18
N VAL A 56 4.74 -3.48 -14.53
CA VAL A 56 3.38 -3.97 -14.77
C VAL A 56 2.69 -3.28 -15.96
N LYS A 57 3.17 -2.12 -16.38
CA LYS A 57 2.56 -1.29 -17.43
C LYS A 57 2.24 -2.06 -18.71
N PRO A 58 3.11 -2.90 -19.30
CA PRO A 58 2.77 -3.63 -20.52
C PRO A 58 1.56 -4.56 -20.32
N THR A 59 1.52 -5.27 -19.19
CA THR A 59 0.42 -6.17 -18.85
C THR A 59 -0.88 -5.40 -18.61
N VAL A 60 -0.80 -4.30 -17.86
CA VAL A 60 -1.97 -3.44 -17.62
C VAL A 60 -2.54 -2.90 -18.93
N ARG A 61 -1.67 -2.40 -19.83
CA ARG A 61 -2.09 -1.89 -21.14
C ARG A 61 -2.76 -2.93 -22.03
N SER A 62 -2.42 -4.20 -21.88
CA SER A 62 -3.06 -5.28 -22.65
C SER A 62 -4.46 -5.66 -22.17
N ILE A 63 -4.82 -5.30 -20.93
CA ILE A 63 -6.11 -5.70 -20.32
C ILE A 63 -6.98 -4.51 -19.91
N GLU A 64 -6.44 -3.28 -19.87
CA GLU A 64 -7.18 -2.13 -19.34
C GLU A 64 -8.43 -1.80 -20.16
N HIS A 65 -9.46 -1.43 -19.46
CA HIS A 65 -10.75 -1.01 -20.02
C HIS A 65 -11.30 0.19 -19.26
N ASP A 66 -12.17 0.96 -19.90
CA ASP A 66 -12.76 2.17 -19.31
C ASP A 66 -13.56 1.90 -18.03
N ASP A 67 -14.14 0.69 -17.88
CA ASP A 67 -14.84 0.25 -16.66
C ASP A 67 -13.92 -0.40 -15.60
N GLY A 68 -12.61 -0.28 -15.75
CA GLY A 68 -11.64 -0.77 -14.75
C GLY A 68 -11.87 -0.20 -13.36
N VAL A 69 -11.38 -0.90 -12.35
CA VAL A 69 -11.53 -0.55 -10.93
C VAL A 69 -10.15 -0.39 -10.29
N LEU A 70 -9.91 0.73 -9.61
CA LEU A 70 -8.80 0.87 -8.67
C LEU A 70 -9.27 0.48 -7.27
N ILE A 71 -8.57 -0.42 -6.61
CA ILE A 71 -8.88 -0.94 -5.28
C ILE A 71 -7.78 -0.52 -4.31
N PHE A 72 -8.15 0.16 -3.23
CA PHE A 72 -7.22 0.61 -2.20
C PHE A 72 -7.42 -0.16 -0.91
N ASP A 73 -6.31 -0.67 -0.38
CA ASP A 73 -6.26 -1.34 0.92
C ASP A 73 -4.88 -1.17 1.54
N ASP A 74 -4.79 -1.27 2.87
CA ASP A 74 -3.52 -1.25 3.57
C ASP A 74 -3.27 -2.53 4.38
N THR A 75 -2.01 -2.93 4.39
CA THR A 75 -1.57 -4.15 5.09
C THR A 75 -0.41 -3.82 6.02
N ILE A 76 -0.44 -4.36 7.24
CA ILE A 76 0.66 -4.22 8.19
C ILE A 76 1.43 -5.54 8.26
N GLN A 77 2.70 -5.50 7.85
CA GLN A 77 3.63 -6.59 8.08
C GLN A 77 4.25 -6.44 9.47
N GLU A 78 3.76 -7.19 10.44
CA GLU A 78 4.28 -7.16 11.81
C GLU A 78 5.75 -7.63 11.87
N LYS A 79 6.59 -6.88 12.60
CA LYS A 79 8.02 -7.14 12.85
C LYS A 79 8.36 -6.79 14.29
N ALA A 80 7.87 -7.60 15.23
CA ALA A 80 7.94 -7.31 16.66
C ALA A 80 9.37 -7.12 17.19
N TRP A 81 10.34 -7.84 16.64
CA TRP A 81 11.72 -7.91 17.11
C TRP A 81 12.70 -6.94 16.43
N THR A 82 12.24 -6.20 15.42
CA THR A 82 13.09 -5.22 14.72
C THR A 82 13.09 -3.89 15.46
N ASP A 83 14.22 -3.17 15.46
CA ASP A 83 14.32 -1.85 16.07
C ASP A 83 13.37 -0.84 15.42
N GLU A 84 12.87 0.11 16.22
CA GLU A 84 11.98 1.14 15.74
C GLU A 84 12.70 2.17 14.88
N SER A 85 12.12 2.48 13.72
CA SER A 85 12.57 3.53 12.81
C SER A 85 11.38 4.32 12.29
N GLU A 86 11.59 5.26 11.37
CA GLU A 86 10.50 5.99 10.71
C GLU A 86 9.57 5.07 9.89
N LEU A 87 10.13 3.98 9.33
CA LEU A 87 9.40 2.98 8.54
C LEU A 87 8.90 1.83 9.41
N MET A 88 9.77 1.34 10.31
CA MET A 88 9.46 0.28 11.27
C MET A 88 8.89 0.91 12.53
N CYS A 89 7.60 1.12 12.58
CA CYS A 89 6.97 1.87 13.65
C CYS A 89 5.63 1.26 14.11
N TRP A 90 5.01 1.86 15.10
CA TRP A 90 3.76 1.37 15.67
C TRP A 90 2.55 1.81 14.84
N HIS A 91 1.70 0.85 14.48
CA HIS A 91 0.45 1.04 13.77
C HIS A 91 -0.69 0.36 14.53
N PHE A 92 -1.89 0.92 14.45
CA PHE A 92 -3.08 0.22 14.92
C PHE A 92 -3.56 -0.71 13.82
N ASP A 93 -3.60 -1.99 14.14
CA ASP A 93 -4.13 -3.03 13.25
C ASP A 93 -5.60 -3.26 13.57
N HIS A 94 -6.46 -2.89 12.64
CA HIS A 94 -7.91 -3.01 12.78
C HIS A 94 -8.40 -4.46 12.76
N CYS A 95 -7.68 -5.36 12.10
CA CYS A 95 -8.04 -6.78 12.03
C CYS A 95 -7.87 -7.46 13.39
N SER A 96 -6.74 -7.20 14.07
CA SER A 96 -6.44 -7.77 15.38
C SER A 96 -6.91 -6.90 16.56
N GLY A 97 -7.37 -5.66 16.31
CA GLY A 97 -7.80 -4.71 17.33
C GLY A 97 -6.69 -4.22 18.26
N ARG A 98 -5.42 -4.37 17.88
CA ARG A 98 -4.26 -4.02 18.71
C ARG A 98 -3.24 -3.16 17.96
N THR A 99 -2.37 -2.50 18.71
CA THR A 99 -1.22 -1.79 18.14
C THR A 99 -0.07 -2.75 17.96
N VAL A 100 0.46 -2.82 16.74
CA VAL A 100 1.57 -3.66 16.34
C VAL A 100 2.74 -2.82 15.80
N LYS A 101 3.96 -3.30 15.98
CA LYS A 101 5.14 -2.71 15.37
C LYS A 101 5.43 -3.43 14.04
N GLY A 102 5.57 -2.66 12.97
CA GLY A 102 5.78 -3.22 11.65
C GLY A 102 5.86 -2.17 10.56
N ILE A 103 5.81 -2.65 9.33
CA ILE A 103 5.73 -1.82 8.12
C ILE A 103 4.27 -1.80 7.66
N ASN A 104 3.72 -0.62 7.45
CA ASN A 104 2.40 -0.46 6.86
C ASN A 104 2.56 -0.11 5.38
N LEU A 105 1.96 -0.92 4.52
CA LEU A 105 1.97 -0.80 3.07
C LEU A 105 0.56 -0.47 2.57
N LEU A 106 0.38 0.71 2.01
CA LEU A 106 -0.83 1.09 1.28
C LEU A 106 -0.68 0.64 -0.18
N ASN A 107 -1.64 -0.11 -0.69
CA ASN A 107 -1.64 -0.67 -2.03
C ASN A 107 -2.75 -0.08 -2.90
N ALA A 108 -2.47 0.06 -4.19
CA ALA A 108 -3.46 0.26 -5.24
C ALA A 108 -3.41 -0.93 -6.21
N LEU A 109 -4.50 -1.70 -6.25
CA LEU A 109 -4.70 -2.77 -7.20
C LEU A 109 -5.58 -2.27 -8.34
N TYR A 110 -5.22 -2.59 -9.57
CA TYR A 110 -6.08 -2.41 -10.74
C TYR A 110 -6.77 -3.73 -11.05
N TYR A 111 -8.09 -3.72 -11.08
CA TYR A 111 -8.90 -4.87 -11.45
C TYR A 111 -9.61 -4.62 -12.79
N CYS A 112 -9.45 -5.55 -13.72
CA CYS A 112 -10.14 -5.55 -14.99
C CYS A 112 -10.19 -6.98 -15.57
N ASN A 113 -11.33 -7.38 -16.14
CA ASN A 113 -11.50 -8.65 -16.85
C ASN A 113 -10.99 -9.89 -16.06
N GLY A 114 -11.23 -9.93 -14.76
CA GLY A 114 -10.84 -11.06 -13.90
C GLY A 114 -9.36 -11.04 -13.45
N ALA A 115 -8.56 -10.06 -13.89
CA ALA A 115 -7.18 -9.90 -13.46
C ALA A 115 -7.05 -8.77 -12.42
N SER A 116 -6.25 -9.00 -11.38
CA SER A 116 -5.87 -8.02 -10.36
C SER A 116 -4.37 -7.79 -10.41
N ILE A 117 -3.95 -6.55 -10.69
CA ILE A 117 -2.54 -6.20 -10.86
C ILE A 117 -2.21 -5.02 -9.93
N PRO A 118 -1.18 -5.12 -9.06
CA PRO A 118 -0.72 -3.97 -8.28
C PRO A 118 -0.14 -2.91 -9.22
N VAL A 119 -0.61 -1.67 -9.10
CA VAL A 119 -0.19 -0.57 -9.99
C VAL A 119 0.52 0.56 -9.26
N ALA A 120 0.34 0.64 -7.94
CA ALA A 120 1.05 1.58 -7.09
C ALA A 120 1.08 1.07 -5.65
N PHE A 121 2.04 1.55 -4.87
CA PHE A 121 2.12 1.33 -3.43
C PHE A 121 2.78 2.51 -2.74
N GLU A 122 2.48 2.69 -1.45
CA GLU A 122 3.15 3.65 -0.57
C GLU A 122 3.48 3.00 0.78
N LEU A 123 4.70 3.24 1.26
CA LEU A 123 5.12 2.85 2.60
C LEU A 123 4.79 3.98 3.59
N VAL A 124 3.97 3.67 4.59
CA VAL A 124 3.57 4.67 5.59
C VAL A 124 4.72 4.93 6.54
N LYS A 125 5.45 6.02 6.30
CA LYS A 125 6.55 6.49 7.16
C LYS A 125 6.02 7.41 8.26
N LYS A 126 6.68 7.37 9.43
CA LYS A 126 6.41 8.26 10.57
C LYS A 126 7.70 8.96 11.03
N PRO A 127 8.18 9.95 10.27
CA PRO A 127 9.44 10.63 10.56
C PRO A 127 9.37 11.54 11.79
N ILE A 128 8.18 12.09 12.12
CA ILE A 128 8.04 13.09 13.18
C ILE A 128 7.94 12.39 14.53
N GLN A 129 8.89 12.65 15.41
CA GLN A 129 8.86 12.20 16.80
C GLN A 129 8.23 13.27 17.70
N TYR A 130 7.44 12.86 18.67
CA TYR A 130 6.85 13.74 19.67
C TYR A 130 6.66 13.02 21.02
N SER A 131 6.68 13.76 22.10
CA SER A 131 6.36 13.24 23.43
C SER A 131 4.84 13.32 23.64
N ASP A 132 4.23 12.18 23.84
CA ASP A 132 2.80 12.09 24.18
C ASP A 132 2.59 12.53 25.64
N LEU A 133 1.88 13.63 25.85
CA LEU A 133 1.70 14.24 27.17
C LEU A 133 0.93 13.34 28.14
N ALA A 134 0.02 12.52 27.65
CA ALA A 134 -0.81 11.64 28.49
C ALA A 134 -0.04 10.40 28.96
N THR A 135 0.74 9.79 28.05
CA THR A 135 1.47 8.55 28.34
C THR A 135 2.93 8.77 28.73
N LYS A 136 3.46 9.99 28.56
CA LYS A 136 4.88 10.38 28.72
C LYS A 136 5.84 9.52 27.88
N LYS A 137 5.34 8.91 26.80
CA LYS A 137 6.14 8.09 25.88
C LYS A 137 6.48 8.86 24.62
N LEU A 138 7.65 8.57 24.06
CA LEU A 138 8.02 9.03 22.73
C LEU A 138 7.18 8.27 21.72
N LYS A 139 6.49 8.99 20.85
CA LYS A 139 5.67 8.45 19.76
C LYS A 139 6.10 9.04 18.42
N ARG A 140 5.70 8.39 17.34
CA ARG A 140 5.93 8.85 15.97
C ARG A 140 4.61 9.13 15.26
N LYS A 141 4.62 10.11 14.38
CA LYS A 141 3.49 10.39 13.46
C LYS A 141 3.99 10.62 12.04
N SER A 142 3.14 10.32 11.09
CA SER A 142 3.34 10.63 9.68
C SER A 142 3.18 12.12 9.44
N ASP A 143 3.88 12.65 8.44
CA ASP A 143 3.69 13.98 7.88
C ASP A 143 2.49 14.03 6.94
N LYS A 144 2.14 12.89 6.30
CA LYS A 144 0.98 12.70 5.44
C LYS A 144 0.03 11.64 6.00
N THR A 145 -1.27 11.85 5.82
CA THR A 145 -2.28 10.85 6.14
C THR A 145 -2.39 9.79 5.03
N LYS A 146 -2.88 8.59 5.36
CA LYS A 146 -3.16 7.56 4.34
C LYS A 146 -4.19 8.03 3.30
N ASN A 147 -5.14 8.89 3.70
CA ASN A 147 -6.09 9.50 2.75
C ASN A 147 -5.40 10.41 1.72
N GLU A 148 -4.45 11.21 2.15
CA GLU A 148 -3.63 12.02 1.23
C GLU A 148 -2.78 11.15 0.31
N MET A 149 -2.13 10.10 0.84
CA MET A 149 -1.37 9.14 0.04
C MET A 149 -2.26 8.47 -1.01
N MET A 150 -3.47 8.03 -0.64
CA MET A 150 -4.43 7.45 -1.59
C MET A 150 -4.78 8.43 -2.71
N ARG A 151 -5.08 9.69 -2.39
CA ARG A 151 -5.38 10.72 -3.41
C ARG A 151 -4.20 10.95 -4.36
N GLU A 152 -2.97 11.00 -3.84
CA GLU A 152 -1.75 11.12 -4.66
C GLU A 152 -1.57 9.90 -5.58
N MET A 153 -1.83 8.68 -5.09
CA MET A 153 -1.78 7.46 -5.89
C MET A 153 -2.84 7.46 -7.00
N ILE A 154 -4.08 7.89 -6.72
CA ILE A 154 -5.14 8.07 -7.73
C ILE A 154 -4.69 9.08 -8.78
N GLN A 155 -4.15 10.23 -8.34
CA GLN A 155 -3.66 11.26 -9.27
C GLN A 155 -2.53 10.73 -10.16
N THR A 156 -1.63 9.92 -9.61
CA THR A 156 -0.54 9.26 -10.37
C THR A 156 -1.10 8.28 -11.39
N CYS A 157 -2.11 7.48 -11.03
CA CYS A 157 -2.78 6.58 -11.99
C CYS A 157 -3.44 7.36 -13.14
N ILE A 158 -4.05 8.52 -12.87
CA ILE A 158 -4.63 9.40 -13.88
C ILE A 158 -3.52 9.98 -14.79
N GLN A 159 -2.43 10.47 -14.22
CA GLN A 159 -1.28 10.99 -14.97
C GLN A 159 -0.62 9.93 -15.84
N ASN A 160 -0.61 8.69 -15.38
CA ASN A 160 -0.17 7.53 -16.16
C ASN A 160 -1.19 7.14 -17.24
N ALA A 161 -2.29 7.87 -17.41
CA ALA A 161 -3.38 7.57 -18.33
C ALA A 161 -3.94 6.14 -18.18
N LEU A 162 -4.01 5.62 -16.95
CA LEU A 162 -4.65 4.35 -16.66
C LEU A 162 -6.17 4.49 -16.87
N LYS A 163 -6.77 3.55 -17.58
CA LYS A 163 -8.20 3.52 -17.81
C LYS A 163 -8.90 2.86 -16.64
N PHE A 164 -9.71 3.62 -15.92
CA PHE A 164 -10.56 3.12 -14.84
C PHE A 164 -11.75 4.06 -14.63
N ARG A 165 -12.83 3.52 -14.13
CA ARG A 165 -14.06 4.25 -13.84
C ARG A 165 -14.34 4.32 -12.35
N PHE A 166 -14.01 3.27 -11.61
CA PHE A 166 -14.38 3.13 -10.22
C PHE A 166 -13.15 3.11 -9.32
N VAL A 167 -13.31 3.67 -8.11
CA VAL A 167 -12.37 3.55 -6.99
C VAL A 167 -13.10 2.79 -5.89
N LEU A 168 -12.59 1.61 -5.53
CA LEU A 168 -13.10 0.78 -4.44
C LEU A 168 -12.19 0.94 -3.22
N MET A 169 -12.78 1.18 -2.06
CA MET A 169 -12.05 1.36 -0.81
C MET A 169 -12.87 0.90 0.39
N ASP A 170 -12.19 0.58 1.48
CA ASP A 170 -12.85 0.21 2.72
C ASP A 170 -13.40 1.44 3.48
N SER A 171 -14.07 1.21 4.59
CA SER A 171 -14.67 2.25 5.43
C SER A 171 -13.65 3.21 6.06
N TRP A 172 -12.38 2.83 6.15
CA TRP A 172 -11.31 3.69 6.66
C TRP A 172 -11.08 4.91 5.77
N PHE A 173 -11.14 4.70 4.45
CA PHE A 173 -10.94 5.75 3.45
C PHE A 173 -12.23 6.51 3.11
N SER A 174 -13.37 6.17 3.72
CA SER A 174 -14.67 6.83 3.49
C SER A 174 -14.71 8.20 4.18
N SER A 175 -14.20 9.22 3.50
CA SER A 175 -14.25 10.62 3.92
C SER A 175 -14.85 11.49 2.82
N GLU A 176 -15.47 12.62 3.23
CA GLU A 176 -16.05 13.58 2.29
C GLU A 176 -14.99 14.07 1.29
N GLU A 177 -13.78 14.42 1.78
CA GLU A 177 -12.69 14.88 0.93
C GLU A 177 -12.26 13.85 -0.13
N ASN A 178 -12.27 12.56 0.21
CA ASN A 178 -11.95 11.51 -0.75
C ASN A 178 -13.05 11.36 -1.80
N PHE A 179 -14.32 11.43 -1.38
CA PHE A 179 -15.45 11.33 -2.30
C PHE A 179 -15.50 12.50 -3.27
N GLU A 180 -15.32 13.72 -2.77
CA GLU A 180 -15.23 14.92 -3.60
C GLU A 180 -14.05 14.83 -4.57
N PHE A 181 -12.85 14.50 -4.08
CA PHE A 181 -11.68 14.34 -4.93
C PHE A 181 -11.90 13.35 -6.09
N ILE A 182 -12.47 12.18 -5.81
CA ILE A 182 -12.71 11.14 -6.83
C ILE A 182 -13.74 11.63 -7.85
N THR A 183 -14.81 12.30 -7.38
CA THR A 183 -15.88 12.84 -8.22
C THR A 183 -15.37 13.96 -9.11
N ASP A 184 -14.55 14.87 -8.57
CA ASP A 184 -13.93 15.97 -9.32
C ASP A 184 -12.98 15.48 -10.44
N LYS A 185 -12.42 14.27 -10.28
CA LYS A 185 -11.64 13.61 -11.35
C LYS A 185 -12.52 12.89 -12.37
N GLY A 186 -13.84 13.03 -12.30
CA GLY A 186 -14.77 12.35 -13.20
C GLY A 186 -14.79 10.83 -13.00
N ARG A 187 -14.55 10.34 -11.79
CA ARG A 187 -14.58 8.94 -11.41
C ARG A 187 -15.70 8.67 -10.41
N HIS A 188 -16.07 7.42 -10.23
CA HIS A 188 -17.04 6.98 -9.25
C HIS A 188 -16.33 6.24 -8.12
N PHE A 189 -16.90 6.27 -6.92
CA PHE A 189 -16.39 5.51 -5.80
C PHE A 189 -17.39 4.45 -5.34
N ILE A 190 -16.86 3.37 -4.76
CA ILE A 190 -17.60 2.33 -4.07
C ILE A 190 -16.90 2.15 -2.72
N ALA A 191 -17.58 2.44 -1.63
CA ALA A 191 -16.99 2.39 -0.30
C ALA A 191 -18.03 1.93 0.74
N ALA A 192 -17.59 1.15 1.71
CA ALA A 192 -18.37 0.92 2.92
C ALA A 192 -18.34 2.19 3.78
N LEU A 193 -19.47 2.52 4.39
CA LEU A 193 -19.55 3.63 5.36
C LEU A 193 -19.45 3.08 6.79
N LYS A 194 -18.82 3.85 7.67
CA LYS A 194 -18.86 3.56 9.12
C LYS A 194 -20.25 3.80 9.67
N ASP A 195 -20.67 3.00 10.64
CA ASP A 195 -22.00 3.08 11.27
C ASP A 195 -22.34 4.45 11.87
N ASN A 196 -21.32 5.22 12.24
CA ASN A 196 -21.49 6.58 12.78
C ASN A 196 -21.55 7.67 11.70
N ARG A 197 -21.62 7.33 10.42
CA ARG A 197 -21.74 8.29 9.33
C ARG A 197 -23.20 8.57 9.02
N LEU A 198 -23.50 9.84 8.86
CA LEU A 198 -24.82 10.31 8.44
C LEU A 198 -24.76 10.64 6.97
N ILE A 199 -25.71 10.11 6.21
CA ILE A 199 -25.87 10.39 4.79
C ILE A 199 -27.17 11.16 4.57
N ALA A 200 -27.11 12.21 3.73
CA ALA A 200 -28.29 12.87 3.25
C ALA A 200 -28.77 12.14 1.99
N LEU A 201 -30.01 11.64 1.98
CA LEU A 201 -30.61 10.98 0.83
C LEU A 201 -31.20 11.97 -0.16
N SER A 202 -31.35 13.24 0.26
CA SER A 202 -31.87 14.34 -0.56
C SER A 202 -31.19 15.67 -0.20
N GLU A 203 -31.34 16.67 -1.06
CA GLU A 203 -30.88 18.02 -0.76
C GLU A 203 -31.61 18.66 0.43
N GLU A 204 -32.86 18.27 0.68
CA GLU A 204 -33.65 18.71 1.84
C GLU A 204 -33.05 18.19 3.15
N ASP A 205 -32.60 16.92 3.17
CA ASP A 205 -31.95 16.33 4.33
C ASP A 205 -30.60 16.99 4.62
N ARG A 206 -29.88 17.40 3.56
CA ARG A 206 -28.62 18.15 3.69
C ARG A 206 -28.82 19.53 4.33
N LYS A 207 -29.94 20.17 4.07
CA LYS A 207 -30.28 21.50 4.64
C LYS A 207 -30.73 21.43 6.10
N LYS A 208 -31.32 20.32 6.55
CA LYS A 208 -31.77 20.14 7.94
C LYS A 208 -30.64 19.99 8.96
N LYS A 209 -29.40 19.88 8.53
CA LYS A 209 -28.21 19.62 9.36
C LYS A 209 -27.25 20.82 9.52
N ARG A 210 -27.64 21.99 9.06
CA ARG A 210 -26.88 23.24 9.30
C ARG A 210 -27.45 24.01 10.46
#